data_183b9d944390ba3de93c212040f38308
#
_entry.id   183b9d944390ba3de93c212040f38308
#
_cell.length_a   1.000
_cell.length_b   1.000
_cell.length_c   1.000
_cell.angle_alpha   90.00
_cell.angle_beta   90.00
_cell.angle_gamma   90.00
#
_symmetry.space_group_name_H-M   'P 1'
#
loop_
_entity.id
_entity.type
_entity.pdbx_description
1 polymer ?
#
loop_
_entity_poly.entity_id
_entity_poly.type
_entity_poly.pdbx_seq_one_letter_code
_entity_poly.pdbx_strand_id
1 'polypeptide(L)'
;FFVLNADQPALGKKGDILGLEVNMRPSGGYTPEMYNYSQETDVYKIWADMVAFDCNTKPIGAHHFCAFYGRRDGRRYKLDDYEVMMKYGSKMVMWGRIPDALSGAMANQMYVANFDTEEEMMAFYKDMAATYEG
;
A
#
# COMPACT_ATOMS: atom_id res chain seq x y z
N PHE A 1 -14.47 6.17 8.04
CA PHE A 1 -15.42 7.25 8.36
C PHE A 1 -16.15 7.73 7.11
N PHE A 2 -17.31 8.37 7.31
CA PHE A 2 -18.04 9.07 6.26
C PHE A 2 -18.13 10.55 6.60
N VAL A 3 -18.20 11.40 5.59
CA VAL A 3 -18.57 12.81 5.72
C VAL A 3 -19.97 12.96 5.15
N LEU A 4 -20.92 13.47 5.93
CA LEU A 4 -22.29 13.66 5.50
C LEU A 4 -22.34 14.72 4.39
N ASN A 5 -22.91 14.36 3.24
CA ASN A 5 -23.09 15.27 2.10
C ASN A 5 -24.40 16.06 2.15
N ALA A 6 -25.30 15.69 3.09
CA ALA A 6 -26.57 16.34 3.38
C ALA A 6 -26.95 16.10 4.85
N ASP A 7 -27.89 16.91 5.37
CA ASP A 7 -28.46 16.69 6.71
C ASP A 7 -29.19 15.35 6.78
N GLN A 8 -28.88 14.57 7.80
CA GLN A 8 -29.50 13.27 8.08
C GLN A 8 -30.07 13.30 9.51
N PRO A 9 -31.42 13.32 9.68
CA PRO A 9 -32.05 13.53 11.00
C PRO A 9 -31.57 12.59 12.11
N ALA A 10 -31.20 11.34 11.75
CA ALA A 10 -30.73 10.34 12.71
C ALA A 10 -29.20 10.32 12.90
N LEU A 11 -28.44 11.00 12.06
CA LEU A 11 -26.98 10.86 12.02
C LEU A 11 -26.22 12.17 12.23
N GLY A 12 -26.74 13.30 11.77
CA GLY A 12 -26.10 14.60 11.91
C GLY A 12 -26.35 15.54 10.74
N LYS A 13 -25.57 16.61 10.70
CA LYS A 13 -25.66 17.67 9.68
C LYS A 13 -24.68 17.45 8.55
N LYS A 14 -24.93 18.11 7.42
CA LYS A 14 -23.97 18.16 6.31
C LYS A 14 -22.60 18.63 6.80
N GLY A 15 -21.56 17.86 6.50
CA GLY A 15 -20.18 18.10 6.90
C GLY A 15 -19.76 17.37 8.18
N ASP A 16 -20.70 16.79 8.94
CA ASP A 16 -20.34 15.98 10.11
C ASP A 16 -19.63 14.69 9.70
N ILE A 17 -18.66 14.29 10.54
CA ILE A 17 -17.88 13.07 10.34
C ILE A 17 -18.48 11.96 11.18
N LEU A 18 -18.86 10.87 10.53
CA LEU A 18 -19.36 9.66 11.16
C LEU A 18 -18.27 8.60 11.21
N GLY A 19 -17.97 8.09 12.43
CA GLY A 19 -17.12 6.92 12.60
C GLY A 19 -17.80 5.68 12.02
N LEU A 20 -17.06 4.90 11.23
CA LEU A 20 -17.50 3.60 10.73
C LEU A 20 -17.02 2.47 11.64
N GLU A 21 -15.70 2.41 11.80
CA GLU A 21 -15.02 1.44 12.66
C GLU A 21 -13.66 1.98 13.08
N VAL A 22 -13.12 1.43 14.16
CA VAL A 22 -11.74 1.67 14.61
C VAL A 22 -11.01 0.33 14.64
N ASN A 23 -10.02 0.15 13.76
CA ASN A 23 -9.19 -1.03 13.75
C ASN A 23 -8.02 -0.86 14.72
N MET A 24 -8.17 -1.38 15.94
CA MET A 24 -7.13 -1.36 16.98
C MET A 24 -6.11 -2.49 16.80
N ARG A 25 -5.55 -2.59 15.60
CA ARG A 25 -4.57 -3.62 15.20
C ARG A 25 -3.75 -3.13 14.01
N PRO A 26 -2.58 -3.71 13.72
CA PRO A 26 -1.88 -3.48 12.46
C PRO A 26 -2.77 -3.85 11.26
N SER A 27 -2.59 -3.14 10.15
CA SER A 27 -3.30 -3.44 8.90
C SER A 27 -2.96 -4.84 8.40
N GLY A 28 -3.83 -5.40 7.57
CA GLY A 28 -3.57 -6.68 6.92
C GLY A 28 -2.85 -6.56 5.58
N GLY A 29 -2.58 -7.71 4.96
CA GLY A 29 -1.88 -7.81 3.69
C GLY A 29 -0.45 -7.31 3.79
N TYR A 30 0.05 -6.63 2.78
CA TYR A 30 1.41 -6.06 2.72
C TYR A 30 1.49 -4.60 3.19
N THR A 31 0.41 -4.06 3.76
CA THR A 31 0.36 -2.67 4.23
C THR A 31 1.37 -2.38 5.33
N PRO A 32 1.59 -3.26 6.34
CA PRO A 32 2.62 -3.02 7.36
C PRO A 32 4.03 -2.93 6.76
N GLU A 33 4.37 -3.81 5.81
CA GLU A 33 5.64 -3.80 5.10
C GLU A 33 5.81 -2.50 4.30
N MET A 34 4.75 -2.06 3.61
CA MET A 34 4.78 -0.78 2.88
C MET A 34 5.02 0.41 3.81
N TYR A 35 4.40 0.41 5.01
CA TYR A 35 4.70 1.43 6.02
C TYR A 35 6.15 1.37 6.48
N ASN A 36 6.68 0.16 6.73
CA ASN A 36 8.06 0.00 7.15
C ASN A 36 9.03 0.57 6.10
N TYR A 37 8.82 0.26 4.83
CA TYR A 37 9.63 0.78 3.74
C TYR A 37 9.41 2.28 3.50
N SER A 38 8.15 2.75 3.54
CA SER A 38 7.81 4.16 3.31
C SER A 38 8.35 5.09 4.38
N GLN A 39 8.43 4.65 5.63
CA GLN A 39 8.76 5.47 6.79
C GLN A 39 10.08 5.06 7.47
N GLU A 40 10.83 4.14 6.87
CA GLU A 40 12.05 3.56 7.46
C GLU A 40 11.87 3.19 8.94
N THR A 41 10.79 2.48 9.25
CA THR A 41 10.39 2.15 10.62
C THR A 41 10.05 0.66 10.76
N ASP A 42 9.52 0.28 11.91
CA ASP A 42 9.01 -1.07 12.20
C ASP A 42 7.66 -0.96 12.92
N VAL A 43 6.57 -1.02 12.14
CA VAL A 43 5.20 -0.90 12.69
C VAL A 43 4.83 -2.06 13.59
N TYR A 44 5.45 -3.23 13.42
CA TYR A 44 5.21 -4.38 14.31
C TYR A 44 5.79 -4.11 15.69
N LYS A 45 7.00 -3.53 15.74
CA LYS A 45 7.58 -3.11 17.00
C LYS A 45 6.82 -1.95 17.63
N ILE A 46 6.40 -0.95 16.84
CA ILE A 46 5.54 0.14 17.32
C ILE A 46 4.28 -0.43 17.96
N TRP A 47 3.61 -1.37 17.29
CA TRP A 47 2.43 -2.01 17.84
C TRP A 47 2.73 -2.75 19.14
N ALA A 48 3.80 -3.54 19.20
CA ALA A 48 4.19 -4.28 20.38
C ALA A 48 4.51 -3.34 21.56
N ASP A 49 5.22 -2.24 21.30
CA ASP A 49 5.57 -1.25 22.32
C ASP A 49 4.33 -0.51 22.85
N MET A 50 3.40 -0.14 21.95
CA MET A 50 2.14 0.48 22.32
C MET A 50 1.30 -0.43 23.22
N VAL A 51 1.23 -1.74 22.91
CA VAL A 51 0.48 -2.71 23.70
C VAL A 51 1.14 -2.98 25.06
N ALA A 52 2.48 -3.08 25.08
CA ALA A 52 3.22 -3.45 26.30
C ALA A 52 3.52 -2.27 27.22
N PHE A 53 3.72 -1.08 26.68
CA PHE A 53 4.29 0.07 27.41
C PHE A 53 3.49 1.37 27.24
N ASP A 54 2.40 1.33 26.44
CA ASP A 54 1.60 2.53 26.10
C ASP A 54 2.45 3.69 25.51
N CYS A 55 3.51 3.34 24.81
CA CYS A 55 4.39 4.34 24.18
C CYS A 55 5.06 3.77 22.92
N ASN A 56 5.39 4.67 21.98
CA ASN A 56 6.19 4.31 20.80
C ASN A 56 7.67 4.57 21.09
N THR A 57 8.50 3.54 20.96
CA THR A 57 9.95 3.62 21.14
C THR A 57 10.73 3.67 19.81
N LYS A 58 10.04 3.47 18.67
CA LYS A 58 10.66 3.50 17.35
C LYS A 58 10.50 4.87 16.69
N PRO A 59 11.57 5.51 16.24
CA PRO A 59 11.47 6.72 15.44
C PRO A 59 10.85 6.39 14.07
N ILE A 60 10.25 7.39 13.46
CA ILE A 60 9.92 7.41 12.03
C ILE A 60 11.15 8.00 11.32
N GLY A 61 11.65 7.31 10.30
CA GLY A 61 12.80 7.73 9.50
C GLY A 61 12.43 8.66 8.34
N ALA A 62 13.13 8.52 7.22
CA ALA A 62 12.81 9.25 5.99
C ALA A 62 11.43 8.84 5.46
N HIS A 63 10.81 9.75 4.70
CA HIS A 63 9.53 9.49 4.03
C HIS A 63 9.75 9.22 2.54
N HIS A 64 9.23 8.08 2.07
CA HIS A 64 9.24 7.68 0.67
C HIS A 64 7.82 7.41 0.18
N PHE A 65 7.61 7.57 -1.12
CA PHE A 65 6.37 7.17 -1.79
C PHE A 65 6.44 5.68 -2.09
N CYS A 66 5.82 4.86 -1.24
CA CYS A 66 5.81 3.40 -1.39
C CYS A 66 4.60 2.95 -2.21
N ALA A 67 4.85 2.32 -3.35
CA ALA A 67 3.84 1.81 -4.26
C ALA A 67 3.74 0.28 -4.19
N PHE A 68 2.52 -0.24 -4.18
CA PHE A 68 2.22 -1.65 -4.43
C PHE A 68 1.52 -1.79 -5.77
N TYR A 69 1.98 -2.71 -6.61
CA TYR A 69 1.27 -3.09 -7.82
C TYR A 69 1.17 -4.61 -7.93
N GLY A 70 -0.06 -5.10 -8.15
CA GLY A 70 -0.35 -6.51 -8.38
C GLY A 70 -0.60 -6.80 -9.85
N ARG A 71 0.10 -7.78 -10.43
CA ARG A 71 -0.13 -8.27 -11.79
C ARG A 71 -0.84 -9.61 -11.77
N ARG A 72 -1.78 -9.78 -12.71
CA ARG A 72 -2.53 -11.01 -12.91
C ARG A 72 -1.90 -11.86 -13.98
N ASP A 73 -1.81 -13.17 -13.72
CA ASP A 73 -1.46 -14.14 -14.74
C ASP A 73 -2.49 -14.10 -15.88
N GLY A 74 -2.05 -14.37 -17.09
CA GLY A 74 -2.90 -14.34 -18.27
C GLY A 74 -3.16 -12.96 -18.88
N ARG A 75 -2.77 -11.85 -18.20
CA ARG A 75 -2.74 -10.51 -18.82
C ARG A 75 -1.43 -10.26 -19.54
N ARG A 76 -1.51 -9.67 -20.72
CA ARG A 76 -0.33 -9.30 -21.52
C ARG A 76 0.06 -7.86 -21.22
N TYR A 77 1.00 -7.67 -20.29
CA TYR A 77 1.55 -6.36 -19.97
C TYR A 77 2.56 -5.92 -21.01
N LYS A 78 2.72 -4.60 -21.22
CA LYS A 78 3.69 -4.04 -22.19
C LYS A 78 5.13 -4.23 -21.75
N LEU A 79 5.39 -4.11 -20.44
CA LEU A 79 6.68 -4.46 -19.85
C LEU A 79 6.56 -5.86 -19.25
N ASP A 80 7.45 -6.76 -19.62
CA ASP A 80 7.59 -8.04 -18.94
C ASP A 80 8.31 -7.88 -17.59
N ASP A 81 8.44 -8.97 -16.81
CA ASP A 81 9.06 -8.94 -15.48
C ASP A 81 10.53 -8.54 -15.53
N TYR A 82 11.25 -8.96 -16.58
CA TYR A 82 12.65 -8.59 -16.76
C TYR A 82 12.80 -7.08 -17.05
N GLU A 83 11.99 -6.54 -17.94
CA GLU A 83 11.96 -5.12 -18.28
C GLU A 83 11.58 -4.25 -17.07
N VAL A 84 10.60 -4.71 -16.24
CA VAL A 84 10.26 -4.05 -14.98
C VAL A 84 11.47 -4.01 -14.05
N MET A 85 12.16 -5.14 -13.86
CA MET A 85 13.34 -5.20 -12.99
C MET A 85 14.51 -4.39 -13.53
N MET A 86 14.71 -4.35 -14.85
CA MET A 86 15.73 -3.49 -15.46
C MET A 86 15.44 -2.01 -15.24
N LYS A 87 14.16 -1.61 -15.30
CA LYS A 87 13.76 -0.19 -15.17
C LYS A 87 13.63 0.26 -13.71
N TYR A 88 13.08 -0.56 -12.84
CA TYR A 88 12.71 -0.20 -11.49
C TYR A 88 13.41 -1.01 -10.39
N GLY A 89 14.30 -1.94 -10.75
CA GLY A 89 14.92 -2.85 -9.77
C GLY A 89 15.66 -2.15 -8.63
N SER A 90 16.29 -0.99 -8.89
CA SER A 90 16.96 -0.18 -7.86
C SER A 90 16.00 0.48 -6.86
N LYS A 91 14.73 0.60 -7.22
CA LYS A 91 13.66 1.14 -6.37
C LYS A 91 12.84 0.02 -5.72
N MET A 92 13.00 -1.23 -6.17
CA MET A 92 12.23 -2.38 -5.71
C MET A 92 12.65 -2.78 -4.30
N VAL A 93 11.70 -2.81 -3.38
CA VAL A 93 11.91 -3.22 -1.98
C VAL A 93 11.34 -4.60 -1.68
N MET A 94 10.32 -5.03 -2.45
CA MET A 94 9.77 -6.38 -2.36
C MET A 94 9.11 -6.76 -3.68
N TRP A 95 9.30 -7.99 -4.14
CA TRP A 95 8.59 -8.56 -5.28
C TRP A 95 8.50 -10.09 -5.15
N GLY A 96 7.51 -10.68 -5.79
CA GLY A 96 7.36 -12.14 -5.80
C GLY A 96 5.93 -12.59 -6.05
N ARG A 97 5.74 -13.89 -6.01
CA ARG A 97 4.41 -14.51 -6.14
C ARG A 97 3.61 -14.25 -4.86
N ILE A 98 2.35 -13.91 -5.05
CA ILE A 98 1.38 -13.81 -3.95
C ILE A 98 0.85 -15.22 -3.68
N PRO A 99 0.76 -15.66 -2.41
CA PRO A 99 0.18 -16.94 -2.06
C PRO A 99 -1.22 -17.14 -2.66
N ASP A 100 -1.55 -18.34 -3.11
CA ASP A 100 -2.80 -18.63 -3.80
C ASP A 100 -4.04 -18.22 -2.99
N ALA A 101 -3.99 -18.38 -1.67
CA ALA A 101 -5.07 -17.97 -0.78
C ALA A 101 -5.39 -16.46 -0.84
N LEU A 102 -4.43 -15.63 -1.23
CA LEU A 102 -4.57 -14.17 -1.34
C LEU A 102 -4.68 -13.70 -2.80
N SER A 103 -4.33 -14.55 -3.77
CA SER A 103 -4.24 -14.16 -5.17
C SER A 103 -5.58 -13.68 -5.75
N GLY A 104 -6.69 -14.20 -5.28
CA GLY A 104 -8.03 -13.75 -5.67
C GLY A 104 -8.26 -12.26 -5.42
N ALA A 105 -7.86 -11.77 -4.25
CA ALA A 105 -8.02 -10.37 -3.85
C ALA A 105 -6.88 -9.46 -4.34
N MET A 106 -5.62 -9.94 -4.33
CA MET A 106 -4.42 -9.11 -4.46
C MET A 106 -3.67 -9.25 -5.77
N ALA A 107 -4.06 -10.16 -6.67
CA ALA A 107 -3.37 -10.58 -7.89
C ALA A 107 -2.38 -11.75 -7.67
N ASN A 108 -1.64 -12.16 -8.73
CA ASN A 108 -0.79 -13.35 -8.69
C ASN A 108 0.69 -13.02 -8.42
N GLN A 109 1.12 -11.86 -8.88
CA GLN A 109 2.49 -11.35 -8.75
C GLN A 109 2.44 -9.95 -8.13
N MET A 110 3.31 -9.68 -7.16
CA MET A 110 3.42 -8.36 -6.53
C MET A 110 4.75 -7.69 -6.82
N TYR A 111 4.70 -6.37 -6.80
CA TYR A 111 5.85 -5.46 -6.86
C TYR A 111 5.62 -4.34 -5.87
N VAL A 112 6.57 -4.14 -4.97
CA VAL A 112 6.58 -3.03 -4.02
C VAL A 112 7.85 -2.23 -4.24
N ALA A 113 7.71 -0.95 -4.48
CA ALA A 113 8.83 -0.07 -4.79
C ALA A 113 8.71 1.26 -4.05
N ASN A 114 9.87 1.83 -3.67
CA ASN A 114 9.98 3.14 -3.04
C ASN A 114 10.46 4.17 -4.04
N PHE A 115 9.89 5.36 -3.97
CA PHE A 115 10.21 6.51 -4.82
C PHE A 115 10.46 7.75 -3.97
N ASP A 116 11.27 8.65 -4.50
CA ASP A 116 11.58 9.91 -3.84
C ASP A 116 10.52 10.98 -4.13
N THR A 117 9.79 10.83 -5.25
CA THR A 117 8.72 11.75 -5.65
C THR A 117 7.43 11.03 -6.04
N GLU A 118 6.31 11.74 -5.93
CA GLU A 118 5.01 11.26 -6.37
C GLU A 118 4.97 11.03 -7.90
N GLU A 119 5.65 11.87 -8.66
CA GLU A 119 5.72 11.76 -10.12
C GLU A 119 6.40 10.45 -10.56
N GLU A 120 7.48 10.05 -9.90
CA GLU A 120 8.15 8.77 -10.16
C GLU A 120 7.22 7.59 -9.82
N MET A 121 6.53 7.66 -8.69
CA MET A 121 5.54 6.65 -8.29
C MET A 121 4.39 6.55 -9.30
N MET A 122 3.87 7.67 -9.77
CA MET A 122 2.80 7.69 -10.79
C MET A 122 3.27 7.16 -12.14
N ALA A 123 4.52 7.43 -12.53
CA ALA A 123 5.12 6.84 -13.73
C ALA A 123 5.24 5.32 -13.61
N PHE A 124 5.65 4.82 -12.45
CA PHE A 124 5.66 3.38 -12.16
C PHE A 124 4.26 2.78 -12.31
N TYR A 125 3.22 3.35 -11.69
CA TYR A 125 1.85 2.84 -11.84
C TYR A 125 1.39 2.80 -13.29
N LYS A 126 1.69 3.83 -14.08
CA LYS A 126 1.36 3.89 -15.50
C LYS A 126 1.99 2.75 -16.29
N ASP A 127 3.28 2.50 -16.06
CA ASP A 127 4.01 1.43 -16.74
C ASP A 127 3.53 0.04 -16.32
N MET A 128 3.31 -0.15 -15.01
CA MET A 128 2.85 -1.42 -14.48
C MET A 128 1.45 -1.80 -14.96
N ALA A 129 0.59 -0.80 -15.18
CA ALA A 129 -0.77 -1.00 -15.66
C ALA A 129 -0.87 -1.17 -17.18
N ALA A 130 0.14 -0.76 -17.95
CA ALA A 130 0.08 -0.78 -19.40
C ALA A 130 -0.01 -2.20 -19.97
N THR A 131 -1.09 -2.47 -20.72
CA THR A 131 -1.34 -3.76 -21.37
C THR A 131 -1.45 -3.59 -22.89
N TYR A 132 -1.34 -4.71 -23.64
CA TYR A 132 -1.59 -4.73 -25.09
C TYR A 132 -3.08 -4.78 -25.42
N GLU A 133 -3.91 -5.15 -24.43
CA GLU A 133 -5.37 -5.15 -24.51
C GLU A 133 -5.82 -3.89 -23.77
N GLY A 134 -5.96 -2.82 -24.52
CA GLY A 134 -6.38 -1.50 -24.02
C GLY A 134 -7.85 -1.40 -23.76
#